data_65e24c7c173c525ebe702a86fb82cf72
#
_entry.id   65e24c7c173c525ebe702a86fb82cf72
#
_cell.length_a   1.000
_cell.length_b   1.000
_cell.length_c   1.000
_cell.angle_alpha   90.00
_cell.angle_beta   90.00
_cell.angle_gamma   90.00
#
_symmetry.space_group_name_H-M   'P 1'
#
loop_
_entity.id
_entity.type
_entity.pdbx_description
1 polymer ?
#
loop_
_entity_poly.entity_id
_entity_poly.type
_entity_poly.pdbx_seq_one_letter_code
_entity_poly.pdbx_strand_id
1 'polypeptide(L)'
;MKSYIIISGGRVDLYSLQEIMDRHLESSRVIAVDKGIETCNKIGIVPDVIVGDFDSASKVTVGVYRKMAKKMHSIQFVDLDTHKDFTDTHVAIMHAMEEGATDIYISGATGTRLDHTMANIGLLKECADKGVNAYIEDDHNVITMINSSAGISRLEGYDYISFIPYGGLSLIHI
;
A
#
# COMPACT_ATOMS: atom_id res chain seq x y z
N MET A 1 -17.61 -2.48 -4.85
CA MET A 1 -16.16 -2.66 -4.72
C MET A 1 -15.65 -1.53 -3.85
N LYS A 2 -14.86 -1.82 -2.82
CA LYS A 2 -14.27 -0.80 -1.94
C LYS A 2 -12.76 -0.93 -2.05
N SER A 3 -12.13 0.01 -2.73
CA SER A 3 -10.70 -0.04 -3.05
C SER A 3 -9.92 0.95 -2.19
N TYR A 4 -8.67 0.62 -1.91
CA TYR A 4 -7.74 1.47 -1.15
C TYR A 4 -6.41 1.58 -1.90
N ILE A 5 -5.83 2.79 -1.87
CA ILE A 5 -4.47 3.05 -2.30
C ILE A 5 -3.66 3.38 -1.06
N ILE A 6 -2.65 2.58 -0.75
CA ILE A 6 -1.75 2.77 0.39
C ILE A 6 -0.41 3.29 -0.13
N ILE A 7 0.00 4.46 0.35
CA ILE A 7 1.29 5.07 0.03
C ILE A 7 2.20 4.92 1.24
N SER A 8 3.08 3.93 1.20
CA SER A 8 4.02 3.60 2.28
C SER A 8 5.25 4.53 2.29
N GLY A 9 6.01 4.46 3.38
CA GLY A 9 7.16 5.33 3.63
C GLY A 9 8.45 4.97 2.87
N GLY A 10 8.45 3.91 2.05
CA GLY A 10 9.60 3.50 1.26
C GLY A 10 9.82 4.36 0.01
N ARG A 11 10.68 3.89 -0.90
CA ARG A 11 10.89 4.56 -2.18
C ARG A 11 9.62 4.45 -3.03
N VAL A 12 9.08 5.59 -3.44
CA VAL A 12 7.95 5.67 -4.37
C VAL A 12 8.45 6.23 -5.70
N ASP A 13 8.23 5.50 -6.78
CA ASP A 13 8.31 6.04 -8.13
C ASP A 13 7.03 6.82 -8.42
N LEU A 14 7.19 8.10 -8.75
CA LEU A 14 6.02 8.97 -8.93
C LEU A 14 5.24 8.68 -10.22
N TYR A 15 5.91 8.12 -11.24
CA TYR A 15 5.23 7.75 -12.48
C TYR A 15 4.34 6.53 -12.24
N SER A 16 4.88 5.46 -11.64
CA SER A 16 4.10 4.27 -11.29
C SER A 16 2.94 4.58 -10.34
N LEU A 17 3.20 5.46 -9.34
CA LEU A 17 2.12 5.91 -8.45
C LEU A 17 1.04 6.67 -9.21
N GLN A 18 1.41 7.53 -10.19
CA GLN A 18 0.44 8.25 -11.01
C GLN A 18 -0.42 7.28 -11.82
N GLU A 19 0.17 6.22 -12.39
CA GLU A 19 -0.59 5.18 -13.10
C GLU A 19 -1.58 4.44 -12.20
N ILE A 20 -1.20 4.14 -10.92
CA ILE A 20 -2.13 3.58 -9.93
C ILE A 20 -3.28 4.55 -9.68
N MET A 21 -2.97 5.83 -9.48
CA MET A 21 -3.97 6.87 -9.26
C MET A 21 -4.92 7.02 -10.44
N ASP A 22 -4.40 7.08 -11.66
CA ASP A 22 -5.22 7.24 -12.87
C ASP A 22 -6.18 6.05 -13.06
N ARG A 23 -5.74 4.85 -12.68
CA ARG A 23 -6.56 3.63 -12.79
C ARG A 23 -7.60 3.50 -11.67
N HIS A 24 -7.32 3.98 -10.47
CA HIS A 24 -8.08 3.54 -9.27
C HIS A 24 -8.57 4.67 -8.36
N LEU A 25 -8.05 5.93 -8.46
CA LEU A 25 -8.32 6.98 -7.48
C LEU A 25 -9.82 7.32 -7.33
N GLU A 26 -10.57 7.38 -8.44
CA GLU A 26 -12.00 7.74 -8.39
C GLU A 26 -12.86 6.75 -7.55
N SER A 27 -12.39 5.50 -7.45
CA SER A 27 -13.08 4.43 -6.71
C SER A 27 -12.42 4.05 -5.40
N SER A 28 -11.30 4.70 -5.04
CA SER A 28 -10.46 4.33 -3.91
C SER A 28 -10.34 5.42 -2.86
N ARG A 29 -10.18 4.99 -1.61
CA ARG A 29 -9.70 5.84 -0.52
C ARG A 29 -8.18 5.77 -0.44
N VAL A 30 -7.54 6.86 -0.07
CA VAL A 30 -6.08 6.96 0.02
C VAL A 30 -5.64 6.91 1.48
N ILE A 31 -4.71 6.00 1.79
CA ILE A 31 -4.05 5.91 3.09
C ILE A 31 -2.58 6.28 2.92
N ALA A 32 -2.12 7.31 3.61
CA ALA A 32 -0.72 7.66 3.68
C ALA A 32 -0.09 7.06 4.94
N VAL A 33 1.04 6.37 4.79
CA VAL A 33 1.75 5.71 5.89
C VAL A 33 3.07 6.40 6.11
N ASP A 34 3.27 6.93 7.31
CA ASP A 34 4.52 7.56 7.75
C ASP A 34 5.05 8.58 6.72
N LYS A 35 6.23 8.38 6.13
CA LYS A 35 6.78 9.25 5.06
C LYS A 35 5.93 9.29 3.78
N GLY A 36 5.00 8.38 3.57
CA GLY A 36 4.06 8.42 2.47
C GLY A 36 3.26 9.73 2.39
N ILE A 37 3.09 10.40 3.54
CA ILE A 37 2.48 11.73 3.61
C ILE A 37 3.25 12.79 2.80
N GLU A 38 4.57 12.67 2.71
CA GLU A 38 5.41 13.58 1.91
C GLU A 38 5.20 13.35 0.42
N THR A 39 5.00 12.09 0.04
CA THR A 39 4.65 11.73 -1.35
C THR A 39 3.29 12.30 -1.71
N CYS A 40 2.28 12.13 -0.86
CA CYS A 40 0.97 12.77 -1.06
C CYS A 40 1.10 14.28 -1.26
N ASN A 41 1.91 14.94 -0.43
CA ASN A 41 2.13 16.39 -0.52
C ASN A 41 2.80 16.79 -1.84
N LYS A 42 3.75 15.98 -2.35
CA LYS A 42 4.44 16.24 -3.63
C LYS A 42 3.51 16.16 -4.83
N ILE A 43 2.58 15.22 -4.82
CA ILE A 43 1.64 15.00 -5.95
C ILE A 43 0.30 15.72 -5.76
N GLY A 44 0.13 16.48 -4.66
CA GLY A 44 -1.07 17.27 -4.40
C GLY A 44 -2.29 16.46 -4.00
N ILE A 45 -2.13 15.24 -3.51
CA ILE A 45 -3.22 14.38 -3.04
C ILE A 45 -3.44 14.59 -1.54
N VAL A 46 -4.72 14.70 -1.16
CA VAL A 46 -5.13 14.73 0.23
C VAL A 46 -5.58 13.32 0.62
N PRO A 47 -4.85 12.61 1.50
CA PRO A 47 -5.24 11.27 1.92
C PRO A 47 -6.48 11.31 2.82
N ASP A 48 -7.27 10.24 2.78
CA ASP A 48 -8.42 10.05 3.68
C ASP A 48 -7.98 9.65 5.09
N VAL A 49 -6.92 8.84 5.15
CA VAL A 49 -6.35 8.31 6.40
C VAL A 49 -4.84 8.50 6.41
N ILE A 50 -4.31 8.87 7.55
CA ILE A 50 -2.87 8.99 7.77
C ILE A 50 -2.52 8.12 8.97
N VAL A 51 -1.62 7.14 8.76
CA VAL A 51 -1.21 6.13 9.74
C VAL A 51 0.28 6.30 10.03
N GLY A 52 0.70 6.28 11.27
CA GLY A 52 2.12 6.26 11.63
C GLY A 52 2.40 6.81 13.02
N ASP A 53 3.67 6.68 13.46
CA ASP A 53 4.23 7.38 14.62
C ASP A 53 4.92 8.70 14.22
N PHE A 54 5.16 8.88 12.91
CA PHE A 54 5.72 10.09 12.29
C PHE A 54 7.12 10.47 12.77
N ASP A 55 7.87 9.52 13.30
CA ASP A 55 9.24 9.75 13.77
C ASP A 55 10.19 10.07 12.59
N SER A 56 9.94 9.45 11.45
CA SER A 56 10.70 9.58 10.21
C SER A 56 10.13 10.62 9.23
N ALA A 57 8.90 11.10 9.44
CA ALA A 57 8.22 12.07 8.58
C ALA A 57 8.56 13.53 8.94
N SER A 58 8.50 14.43 7.95
CA SER A 58 8.68 15.87 8.17
C SER A 58 7.62 16.42 9.12
N LYS A 59 8.05 16.97 10.27
CA LYS A 59 7.15 17.62 11.24
C LYS A 59 6.34 18.76 10.63
N VAL A 60 6.90 19.43 9.60
CA VAL A 60 6.20 20.51 8.88
C VAL A 60 5.04 19.92 8.08
N THR A 61 5.29 18.85 7.30
CA THR A 61 4.27 18.21 6.49
C THR A 61 3.17 17.62 7.36
N VAL A 62 3.52 16.89 8.41
CA VAL A 62 2.55 16.36 9.40
C VAL A 62 1.71 17.49 10.01
N GLY A 63 2.35 18.61 10.38
CA GLY A 63 1.68 19.78 10.93
C GLY A 63 0.67 20.41 9.97
N VAL A 64 0.97 20.44 8.67
CA VAL A 64 0.05 20.93 7.64
C VAL A 64 -1.20 20.05 7.58
N TYR A 65 -1.03 18.73 7.45
CA TYR A 65 -2.17 17.80 7.36
C TYR A 65 -3.00 17.73 8.65
N ARG A 66 -2.38 17.85 9.84
CA ARG A 66 -3.13 17.97 11.09
C ARG A 66 -3.99 19.24 11.15
N LYS A 67 -3.50 20.36 10.59
CA LYS A 67 -4.30 21.59 10.46
C LYS A 67 -5.44 21.42 9.46
N MET A 68 -5.18 20.75 8.33
CA MET A 68 -6.21 20.44 7.33
C MET A 68 -7.29 19.53 7.92
N ALA A 69 -6.92 18.47 8.62
CA ALA A 69 -7.85 17.55 9.29
C ALA A 69 -8.80 18.28 10.24
N LYS A 70 -8.29 19.24 11.02
CA LYS A 70 -9.10 20.08 11.93
C LYS A 70 -10.11 20.97 11.21
N LYS A 71 -9.78 21.44 9.99
CA LYS A 71 -10.65 22.31 9.21
C LYS A 71 -11.69 21.55 8.39
N MET A 72 -11.29 20.46 7.77
CA MET A 72 -12.09 19.76 6.76
C MET A 72 -12.84 18.55 7.32
N HIS A 73 -12.46 18.04 8.50
CA HIS A 73 -13.01 16.85 9.15
C HIS A 73 -13.03 15.59 8.23
N SER A 74 -12.24 15.65 7.14
CA SER A 74 -12.19 14.59 6.11
C SER A 74 -10.96 13.69 6.20
N ILE A 75 -9.97 14.05 7.03
CA ILE A 75 -8.73 13.28 7.18
C ILE A 75 -8.74 12.64 8.58
N GLN A 76 -8.65 11.33 8.62
CA GLN A 76 -8.50 10.57 9.86
C GLN A 76 -7.01 10.35 10.16
N PHE A 77 -6.58 10.62 11.40
CA PHE A 77 -5.26 10.25 11.89
C PHE A 77 -5.35 9.00 12.76
N VAL A 78 -4.49 8.03 12.47
CA VAL A 78 -4.26 6.83 13.28
C VAL A 78 -2.85 6.95 13.83
N ASP A 79 -2.73 7.58 15.00
CA ASP A 79 -1.46 7.74 15.70
C ASP A 79 -1.04 6.40 16.32
N LEU A 80 0.17 5.97 16.03
CA LEU A 80 0.70 4.69 16.48
C LEU A 80 1.81 4.89 17.51
N ASP A 81 1.97 3.92 18.41
CA ASP A 81 3.11 3.88 19.32
C ASP A 81 4.35 3.37 18.59
N THR A 82 5.53 3.92 18.91
CA THR A 82 6.82 3.46 18.38
C THR A 82 7.18 2.04 18.83
N HIS A 83 6.59 1.56 19.96
CA HIS A 83 6.79 0.23 20.51
C HIS A 83 5.59 -0.68 20.22
N LYS A 84 5.41 -1.07 18.96
CA LYS A 84 4.33 -1.95 18.53
C LYS A 84 4.88 -3.18 17.79
N ASP A 85 4.11 -4.25 17.78
CA ASP A 85 4.47 -5.52 17.13
C ASP A 85 4.27 -5.50 15.59
N PHE A 86 3.58 -4.49 15.06
CA PHE A 86 3.21 -4.37 13.65
C PHE A 86 3.89 -3.17 12.97
N THR A 87 4.22 -3.32 11.70
CA THR A 87 4.68 -2.18 10.88
C THR A 87 3.52 -1.25 10.56
N ASP A 88 3.82 0.02 10.27
CA ASP A 88 2.79 1.01 9.91
C ASP A 88 2.00 0.62 8.66
N THR A 89 2.70 0.03 7.68
CA THR A 89 2.06 -0.53 6.47
C THR A 89 1.10 -1.67 6.83
N HIS A 90 1.46 -2.54 7.77
CA HIS A 90 0.57 -3.60 8.24
C HIS A 90 -0.70 -3.03 8.86
N VAL A 91 -0.55 -2.04 9.75
CA VAL A 91 -1.72 -1.37 10.38
C VAL A 91 -2.62 -0.71 9.32
N ALA A 92 -2.04 -0.09 8.31
CA ALA A 92 -2.80 0.51 7.20
C ALA A 92 -3.60 -0.54 6.40
N ILE A 93 -2.98 -1.70 6.12
CA ILE A 93 -3.66 -2.83 5.46
C ILE A 93 -4.79 -3.38 6.35
N MET A 94 -4.53 -3.58 7.64
CA MET A 94 -5.57 -4.03 8.58
C MET A 94 -6.73 -3.05 8.63
N HIS A 95 -6.46 -1.76 8.72
CA HIS A 95 -7.49 -0.71 8.70
C HIS A 95 -8.33 -0.77 7.42
N ALA A 96 -7.70 -0.90 6.25
CA ALA A 96 -8.44 -1.05 4.99
C ALA A 96 -9.33 -2.29 4.97
N MET A 97 -8.82 -3.43 5.46
CA MET A 97 -9.60 -4.69 5.56
C MET A 97 -10.77 -4.57 6.52
N GLU A 98 -10.58 -3.97 7.70
CA GLU A 98 -11.64 -3.72 8.69
C GLU A 98 -12.74 -2.81 8.15
N GLU A 99 -12.36 -1.85 7.32
CA GLU A 99 -13.29 -0.99 6.58
C GLU A 99 -13.96 -1.70 5.39
N GLY A 100 -13.65 -2.97 5.13
CA GLY A 100 -14.27 -3.80 4.11
C GLY A 100 -13.67 -3.63 2.71
N ALA A 101 -12.35 -3.42 2.63
CA ALA A 101 -11.64 -3.41 1.36
C ALA A 101 -11.85 -4.71 0.58
N THR A 102 -12.07 -4.59 -0.73
CA THR A 102 -12.04 -5.71 -1.69
C THR A 102 -10.73 -5.73 -2.45
N ASP A 103 -10.11 -4.56 -2.65
CA ASP A 103 -8.88 -4.38 -3.41
C ASP A 103 -7.98 -3.35 -2.72
N ILE A 104 -6.68 -3.65 -2.62
CA ILE A 104 -5.67 -2.79 -2.00
C ILE A 104 -4.47 -2.65 -2.93
N TYR A 105 -4.11 -1.43 -3.32
CA TYR A 105 -2.95 -1.10 -4.13
C TYR A 105 -1.91 -0.41 -3.25
N ILE A 106 -0.69 -0.93 -3.20
CA ILE A 106 0.34 -0.48 -2.27
C ILE A 106 1.56 0.01 -3.04
N SER A 107 1.88 1.29 -2.91
CA SER A 107 3.12 1.88 -3.45
C SER A 107 4.09 2.23 -2.30
N GLY A 108 5.40 2.17 -2.57
CA GLY A 108 6.42 2.45 -1.57
C GLY A 108 6.63 1.35 -0.53
N ALA A 109 6.16 0.12 -0.82
CA ALA A 109 6.36 -1.05 0.03
C ALA A 109 7.62 -1.86 -0.32
N THR A 110 8.30 -1.50 -1.41
CA THR A 110 9.60 -2.05 -1.83
C THR A 110 10.71 -1.03 -1.59
N GLY A 111 11.96 -1.46 -1.54
CA GLY A 111 13.09 -0.53 -1.38
C GLY A 111 14.41 -1.22 -1.05
N THR A 112 15.37 -0.43 -0.55
CA THR A 112 16.73 -0.90 -0.25
C THR A 112 16.81 -1.85 0.95
N ARG A 113 15.82 -1.80 1.85
CA ARG A 113 15.70 -2.73 2.97
C ARG A 113 14.92 -3.96 2.54
N LEU A 114 15.66 -5.02 2.20
CA LEU A 114 15.05 -6.29 1.74
C LEU A 114 14.17 -6.94 2.81
N ASP A 115 14.53 -6.83 4.10
CA ASP A 115 13.73 -7.33 5.22
C ASP A 115 12.34 -6.70 5.26
N HIS A 116 12.22 -5.39 5.06
CA HIS A 116 10.93 -4.70 4.96
C HIS A 116 10.15 -5.11 3.70
N THR A 117 10.85 -5.23 2.56
CA THR A 117 10.22 -5.70 1.32
C THR A 117 9.62 -7.10 1.49
N MET A 118 10.38 -8.03 2.07
CA MET A 118 9.92 -9.39 2.33
C MET A 118 8.76 -9.43 3.33
N ALA A 119 8.81 -8.61 4.38
CA ALA A 119 7.70 -8.50 5.33
C ALA A 119 6.43 -7.99 4.63
N ASN A 120 6.52 -6.96 3.80
CA ASN A 120 5.39 -6.42 3.05
C ASN A 120 4.81 -7.44 2.05
N ILE A 121 5.67 -8.22 1.36
CA ILE A 121 5.19 -9.33 0.51
C ILE A 121 4.43 -10.36 1.36
N GLY A 122 4.90 -10.64 2.58
CA GLY A 122 4.20 -11.53 3.51
C GLY A 122 2.79 -11.07 3.86
N LEU A 123 2.54 -9.75 3.93
CA LEU A 123 1.20 -9.20 4.21
C LEU A 123 0.19 -9.49 3.08
N LEU A 124 0.65 -9.67 1.84
CA LEU A 124 -0.22 -10.07 0.74
C LEU A 124 -0.89 -11.42 0.99
N LYS A 125 -0.21 -12.32 1.74
CA LYS A 125 -0.81 -13.60 2.13
C LYS A 125 -1.99 -13.40 3.06
N GLU A 126 -1.87 -12.52 4.04
CA GLU A 126 -2.97 -12.21 4.96
C GLU A 126 -4.18 -11.65 4.21
N CYS A 127 -3.94 -10.75 3.25
CA CYS A 127 -4.99 -10.23 2.38
C CYS A 127 -5.68 -11.34 1.59
N ALA A 128 -4.90 -12.20 0.91
CA ALA A 128 -5.43 -13.30 0.12
C ALA A 128 -6.23 -14.31 0.98
N ASP A 129 -5.75 -14.64 2.19
CA ASP A 129 -6.45 -15.53 3.12
C ASP A 129 -7.79 -14.95 3.59
N LYS A 130 -7.93 -13.62 3.60
CA LYS A 130 -9.17 -12.90 3.93
C LYS A 130 -10.02 -12.57 2.68
N GLY A 131 -9.62 -13.03 1.50
CA GLY A 131 -10.35 -12.80 0.26
C GLY A 131 -10.23 -11.38 -0.29
N VAL A 132 -9.19 -10.64 0.10
CA VAL A 132 -8.89 -9.31 -0.37
C VAL A 132 -7.77 -9.37 -1.42
N ASN A 133 -7.99 -8.79 -2.59
CA ASN A 133 -6.96 -8.66 -3.61
C ASN A 133 -6.00 -7.54 -3.19
N ALA A 134 -4.72 -7.85 -3.02
CA ALA A 134 -3.72 -6.86 -2.68
C ALA A 134 -2.54 -6.90 -3.66
N TYR A 135 -2.06 -5.72 -4.03
CA TYR A 135 -1.01 -5.54 -5.03
C TYR A 135 0.05 -4.60 -4.47
N ILE A 136 1.32 -5.00 -4.51
CA ILE A 136 2.45 -4.09 -4.32
C ILE A 136 2.95 -3.72 -5.70
N GLU A 137 2.95 -2.42 -6.00
CA GLU A 137 3.38 -1.90 -7.31
C GLU A 137 4.54 -0.93 -7.14
N ASP A 138 5.61 -1.14 -7.92
CA ASP A 138 6.74 -0.24 -8.04
C ASP A 138 7.09 0.01 -9.52
N ASP A 139 8.20 0.69 -9.80
CA ASP A 139 8.66 1.05 -11.15
C ASP A 139 9.01 -0.15 -12.06
N HIS A 140 9.06 -1.36 -11.51
CA HIS A 140 9.48 -2.56 -12.24
C HIS A 140 8.57 -3.77 -12.02
N ASN A 141 7.77 -3.78 -10.97
CA ASN A 141 7.08 -4.97 -10.53
C ASN A 141 5.63 -4.69 -10.10
N VAL A 142 4.76 -5.65 -10.40
CA VAL A 142 3.48 -5.82 -9.73
C VAL A 142 3.51 -7.15 -9.01
N ILE A 143 3.42 -7.14 -7.69
CA ILE A 143 3.49 -8.32 -6.84
C ILE A 143 2.12 -8.54 -6.23
N THR A 144 1.57 -9.72 -6.40
CA THR A 144 0.33 -10.12 -5.74
C THR A 144 0.44 -11.54 -5.22
N MET A 145 -0.46 -11.94 -4.35
CA MET A 145 -0.55 -13.32 -3.86
C MET A 145 -1.92 -13.90 -4.18
N ILE A 146 -1.92 -15.13 -4.70
CA ILE A 146 -3.13 -15.88 -5.01
C ILE A 146 -3.14 -17.17 -4.18
N ASN A 147 -4.28 -17.52 -3.63
CA ASN A 147 -4.50 -18.77 -2.86
C ASN A 147 -5.54 -19.69 -3.51
N SER A 148 -5.99 -19.36 -4.72
CA SER A 148 -6.96 -20.13 -5.51
C SER A 148 -6.69 -19.95 -7.00
N SER A 149 -7.52 -20.53 -7.85
CA SER A 149 -7.45 -20.31 -9.30
C SER A 149 -7.72 -18.84 -9.62
N ALA A 150 -6.85 -18.22 -10.39
CA ALA A 150 -6.97 -16.84 -10.82
C ALA A 150 -6.69 -16.71 -12.33
N GLY A 151 -7.42 -15.80 -12.97
CA GLY A 151 -7.12 -15.35 -14.34
C GLY A 151 -6.10 -14.20 -14.28
N ILE A 152 -5.02 -14.31 -15.02
CA ILE A 152 -4.01 -13.25 -15.11
C ILE A 152 -4.05 -12.65 -16.51
N SER A 153 -4.31 -11.36 -16.60
CA SER A 153 -4.23 -10.61 -17.85
C SER A 153 -2.87 -9.96 -17.99
N ARG A 154 -2.37 -9.88 -19.21
CA ARG A 154 -1.13 -9.15 -19.49
C ARG A 154 -1.31 -7.68 -19.12
N LEU A 155 -0.39 -7.16 -18.33
CA LEU A 155 -0.29 -5.73 -18.05
C LEU A 155 0.67 -5.10 -19.05
N GLU A 156 0.29 -3.96 -19.61
CA GLU A 156 1.15 -3.19 -20.48
C GLU A 156 2.36 -2.67 -19.69
N GLY A 157 3.56 -2.72 -20.31
CA GLY A 157 4.80 -2.34 -19.64
C GLY A 157 5.52 -3.48 -18.88
N TYR A 158 4.90 -4.67 -18.79
CA TYR A 158 5.52 -5.84 -18.14
C TYR A 158 5.72 -6.98 -19.13
N ASP A 159 6.98 -7.42 -19.30
CA ASP A 159 7.36 -8.46 -20.24
C ASP A 159 7.30 -9.89 -19.67
N TYR A 160 7.37 -10.02 -18.36
CA TYR A 160 7.51 -11.31 -17.68
C TYR A 160 6.44 -11.52 -16.62
N ILE A 161 6.02 -12.78 -16.45
CA ILE A 161 5.20 -13.24 -15.32
C ILE A 161 6.02 -14.33 -14.63
N SER A 162 6.20 -14.19 -13.31
CA SER A 162 6.90 -15.19 -12.49
C SER A 162 5.97 -15.74 -11.42
N PHE A 163 6.02 -17.05 -11.22
CA PHE A 163 5.28 -17.73 -10.16
C PHE A 163 6.27 -18.22 -9.10
N ILE A 164 6.12 -17.73 -7.87
CA ILE A 164 6.98 -18.07 -6.75
C ILE A 164 6.12 -18.76 -5.69
N PRO A 165 6.40 -20.02 -5.32
CA PRO A 165 5.66 -20.68 -4.26
C PRO A 165 5.94 -20.03 -2.90
N TYR A 166 4.89 -19.73 -2.15
CA TYR A 166 5.00 -19.14 -0.83
C TYR A 166 4.44 -20.11 0.22
N GLY A 167 5.33 -20.70 1.02
CA GLY A 167 4.96 -21.60 2.11
C GLY A 167 4.46 -22.99 1.70
N GLY A 168 4.67 -23.41 0.47
CA GLY A 168 4.22 -24.70 -0.02
C GLY A 168 5.03 -25.23 -1.21
N LEU A 169 4.72 -26.47 -1.66
CA LEU A 169 5.30 -27.06 -2.85
C LEU A 169 4.62 -26.49 -4.09
N SER A 170 5.40 -26.02 -5.06
CA SER A 170 4.90 -25.61 -6.38
C SER A 170 5.16 -26.70 -7.40
N LEU A 171 4.14 -27.07 -8.16
CA LEU A 171 4.27 -27.83 -9.39
C LEU A 171 3.96 -26.89 -10.55
N ILE A 172 4.99 -26.43 -11.24
CA ILE A 172 4.83 -25.63 -12.46
C ILE A 172 5.01 -26.59 -13.64
N HIS A 173 3.94 -26.80 -14.39
CA HIS A 173 4.01 -27.36 -15.74
C HIS A 173 4.01 -26.20 -16.71
N ILE A 174 5.14 -26.00 -17.37
CA ILE A 174 5.28 -25.07 -18.50
C ILE A 174 5.10 -25.86 -19.79
#